data_4a8e2fb65289e65309ad1740c05a527e
#
_entry.id   4a8e2fb65289e65309ad1740c05a527e
#
_cell.length_a   1.000
_cell.length_b   1.000
_cell.length_c   1.000
_cell.angle_alpha   90.00
_cell.angle_beta   90.00
_cell.angle_gamma   90.00
#
_symmetry.space_group_name_H-M   'P 1'
#
loop_
_entity.id
_entity.type
_entity.pdbx_description
1 polymer ?
#
loop_
_entity_poly.entity_id
_entity_poly.type
_entity_poly.pdbx_seq_one_letter_code
_entity_poly.pdbx_strand_id
1 'polypeptide(L)'
;GQVSVSNDAGSQIKVDTFPKQELVESIKVDGPITFERYVREYFKDDPILAEIAMCESTFRQYNSDGAVLTGRVNKSDVGVMQINKYYHLERAEKSGFDLNTIVGNMAYAKKLYKSEGTKPWNASSKCWRKFANRENETLDIES
;
A
#
# COMPACT_ATOMS: atom_id res chain seq x y z
N GLY A 1 -21.64 5.87 3.81
CA GLY A 1 -21.93 4.88 4.77
C GLY A 1 -20.68 4.36 5.46
N GLN A 2 -20.89 3.81 6.56
CA GLN A 2 -19.82 3.27 7.35
C GLN A 2 -19.51 1.84 6.89
N VAL A 3 -18.28 1.61 6.53
CA VAL A 3 -17.86 0.26 6.23
C VAL A 3 -17.54 -0.43 7.54
N SER A 4 -18.26 -1.50 7.81
CA SER A 4 -18.02 -2.27 9.01
C SER A 4 -17.30 -3.56 8.63
N VAL A 5 -16.07 -3.67 8.99
CA VAL A 5 -15.38 -4.95 8.90
C VAL A 5 -15.88 -5.79 10.07
N SER A 6 -16.14 -7.06 9.79
CA SER A 6 -16.66 -7.95 10.80
C SER A 6 -15.91 -7.84 12.12
N ASN A 7 -16.64 -7.70 13.17
CA ASN A 7 -16.08 -7.56 14.50
C ASN A 7 -15.79 -8.87 15.18
N ASP A 8 -15.91 -9.94 14.47
CA ASP A 8 -15.79 -11.24 15.04
C ASP A 8 -14.39 -11.60 15.28
N ALA A 9 -13.72 -11.81 15.99
CA ALA A 9 -12.40 -12.37 16.13
C ALA A 9 -11.27 -11.41 16.52
N GLY A 10 -11.55 -10.16 16.68
CA GLY A 10 -10.53 -9.24 17.15
C GLY A 10 -9.31 -9.10 16.25
N SER A 11 -9.39 -9.61 15.03
CA SER A 11 -8.31 -9.48 14.05
C SER A 11 -8.64 -8.46 13.00
N GLN A 12 -9.23 -7.39 13.44
CA GLN A 12 -9.73 -6.40 12.52
C GLN A 12 -8.69 -5.42 12.10
N ILE A 13 -8.66 -5.15 10.82
CA ILE A 13 -7.99 -3.99 10.30
C ILE A 13 -8.99 -2.85 10.40
N LYS A 14 -8.61 -1.81 11.12
CA LYS A 14 -9.48 -0.66 11.29
C LYS A 14 -9.67 0.01 9.95
N VAL A 15 -10.91 0.07 9.49
CA VAL A 15 -11.24 0.65 8.21
C VAL A 15 -11.67 2.08 8.42
N ASP A 16 -11.07 2.98 7.68
CA ASP A 16 -11.47 4.38 7.73
C ASP A 16 -12.65 4.65 6.82
N THR A 17 -13.35 5.72 7.11
CA THR A 17 -14.61 6.03 6.45
C THR A 17 -14.45 6.82 5.17
N PHE A 18 -13.32 6.71 4.49
CA PHE A 18 -13.14 7.35 3.20
C PHE A 18 -14.07 6.73 2.17
N PRO A 19 -14.86 7.55 1.46
CA PRO A 19 -15.93 7.01 0.60
C PRO A 19 -15.45 6.11 -0.53
N LYS A 20 -14.20 6.22 -0.92
CA LYS A 20 -13.68 5.42 -2.03
C LYS A 20 -12.91 4.18 -1.61
N GLN A 21 -12.98 3.85 -0.33
CA GLN A 21 -12.16 2.77 0.22
C GLN A 21 -13.03 1.60 0.68
N GLU A 22 -13.92 1.19 -0.18
CA GLU A 22 -14.76 0.04 0.08
C GLU A 22 -14.05 -1.30 -0.12
N LEU A 23 -12.80 -1.24 -0.55
CA LEU A 23 -12.06 -2.40 -1.00
C LEU A 23 -11.72 -3.41 0.07
N VAL A 24 -11.66 -2.97 1.33
CA VAL A 24 -11.35 -3.87 2.43
C VAL A 24 -12.35 -4.99 2.56
N GLU A 25 -13.62 -4.70 2.26
CA GLU A 25 -14.68 -5.71 2.35
C GLU A 25 -14.53 -6.83 1.33
N SER A 26 -13.86 -6.56 0.22
CA SER A 26 -13.70 -7.56 -0.83
C SER A 26 -12.40 -8.36 -0.70
N ILE A 27 -11.55 -8.02 0.25
CA ILE A 27 -10.30 -8.73 0.45
C ILE A 27 -10.54 -9.96 1.30
N LYS A 28 -10.26 -11.12 0.71
CA LYS A 28 -10.38 -12.39 1.38
C LYS A 28 -9.00 -13.00 1.53
N VAL A 29 -8.61 -13.23 2.77
CA VAL A 29 -7.31 -13.80 3.08
C VAL A 29 -7.51 -15.06 3.91
N ASP A 30 -6.98 -16.17 3.44
CA ASP A 30 -7.04 -17.44 4.14
C ASP A 30 -6.03 -17.47 5.28
N GLY A 31 -6.50 -17.90 6.46
CA GLY A 31 -5.66 -18.00 7.63
C GLY A 31 -5.48 -16.66 8.34
N PRO A 32 -4.51 -16.58 9.28
CA PRO A 32 -4.28 -15.35 10.03
C PRO A 32 -3.98 -14.18 9.13
N ILE A 33 -4.59 -13.04 9.40
CA ILE A 33 -4.35 -11.82 8.65
C ILE A 33 -3.09 -11.17 9.18
N THR A 34 -2.08 -11.04 8.32
CA THR A 34 -0.87 -10.25 8.60
C THR A 34 -0.87 -9.06 7.66
N PHE A 35 -0.10 -8.04 7.97
CA PHE A 35 0.02 -6.89 7.08
C PHE A 35 0.57 -7.32 5.72
N GLU A 36 1.54 -8.23 5.72
CA GLU A 36 2.08 -8.73 4.45
C GLU A 36 1.00 -9.37 3.60
N ARG A 37 0.20 -10.26 4.17
CA ARG A 37 -0.86 -10.95 3.41
C ARG A 37 -1.90 -9.96 2.92
N TYR A 38 -2.26 -9.00 3.76
CA TYR A 38 -3.22 -7.97 3.41
C TYR A 38 -2.72 -7.13 2.24
N VAL A 39 -1.48 -6.67 2.29
CA VAL A 39 -0.88 -5.85 1.24
C VAL A 39 -0.76 -6.65 -0.05
N ARG A 40 -0.31 -7.90 0.02
CA ARG A 40 -0.17 -8.73 -1.18
C ARG A 40 -1.51 -9.01 -1.83
N GLU A 41 -2.54 -9.25 -1.05
CA GLU A 41 -3.88 -9.47 -1.60
C GLU A 41 -4.42 -8.19 -2.23
N TYR A 42 -4.22 -7.04 -1.56
CA TYR A 42 -4.66 -5.77 -2.11
C TYR A 42 -4.01 -5.48 -3.48
N PHE A 43 -2.74 -5.78 -3.63
CA PHE A 43 -2.00 -5.50 -4.85
C PHE A 43 -1.88 -6.73 -5.77
N LYS A 44 -2.79 -7.68 -5.67
CA LYS A 44 -2.68 -8.92 -6.46
C LYS A 44 -2.63 -8.69 -7.97
N ASP A 45 -3.25 -7.61 -8.45
CA ASP A 45 -3.24 -7.26 -9.87
C ASP A 45 -1.98 -6.50 -10.28
N ASP A 46 -1.24 -5.98 -9.31
CA ASP A 46 0.01 -5.24 -9.54
C ASP A 46 1.03 -5.68 -8.50
N PRO A 47 1.51 -6.94 -8.58
CA PRO A 47 2.34 -7.53 -7.51
C PRO A 47 3.62 -6.76 -7.20
N ILE A 48 4.15 -6.00 -8.16
CA ILE A 48 5.33 -5.19 -7.92
C ILE A 48 5.10 -4.18 -6.79
N LEU A 49 3.87 -3.70 -6.63
CA LEU A 49 3.57 -2.76 -5.55
C LEU A 49 3.71 -3.38 -4.16
N ALA A 50 3.41 -4.67 -4.03
CA ALA A 50 3.63 -5.36 -2.77
C ALA A 50 5.13 -5.52 -2.49
N GLU A 51 5.95 -5.78 -3.51
CA GLU A 51 7.39 -5.85 -3.32
C GLU A 51 7.97 -4.48 -2.96
N ILE A 52 7.43 -3.42 -3.55
CA ILE A 52 7.81 -2.06 -3.16
C ILE A 52 7.45 -1.80 -1.70
N ALA A 53 6.27 -2.21 -1.27
CA ALA A 53 5.86 -2.07 0.13
C ALA A 53 6.83 -2.78 1.08
N MET A 54 7.26 -3.97 0.72
CA MET A 54 8.25 -4.71 1.50
C MET A 54 9.55 -3.91 1.64
N CYS A 55 10.01 -3.33 0.53
CA CYS A 55 11.26 -2.57 0.49
C CYS A 55 11.16 -1.24 1.22
N GLU A 56 10.02 -0.56 1.12
CA GLU A 56 9.84 0.77 1.70
C GLU A 56 9.55 0.72 3.21
N SER A 57 8.78 -0.25 3.66
CA SER A 57 8.27 -0.23 5.02
C SER A 57 8.27 -1.58 5.73
N THR A 58 8.66 -2.67 5.05
CA THR A 58 8.41 -4.03 5.52
C THR A 58 6.94 -4.26 5.87
N PHE A 59 6.07 -3.79 4.99
CA PHE A 59 4.61 -3.92 5.10
C PHE A 59 4.02 -3.19 6.32
N ARG A 60 4.65 -2.11 6.79
CA ARG A 60 4.18 -1.41 7.99
C ARG A 60 3.60 -0.05 7.64
N GLN A 61 2.35 0.16 8.06
CA GLN A 61 1.72 1.48 7.99
C GLN A 61 2.03 2.30 9.25
N TYR A 62 2.23 1.62 10.39
CA TYR A 62 2.36 2.26 11.68
C TYR A 62 3.62 1.80 12.40
N ASN A 63 4.14 2.67 13.25
CA ASN A 63 5.18 2.33 14.23
C ASN A 63 4.58 1.49 15.36
N SER A 64 5.44 0.93 16.20
CA SER A 64 5.00 0.16 17.36
C SER A 64 4.18 0.98 18.35
N ASP A 65 4.33 2.30 18.36
CA ASP A 65 3.57 3.20 19.23
C ASP A 65 2.24 3.62 18.63
N GLY A 66 1.89 3.14 17.44
CA GLY A 66 0.64 3.45 16.76
C GLY A 66 0.67 4.67 15.87
N ALA A 67 1.75 5.43 15.85
CA ALA A 67 1.89 6.57 14.96
C ALA A 67 2.16 6.08 13.53
N VAL A 68 1.76 6.89 12.54
CA VAL A 68 2.03 6.56 11.14
C VAL A 68 3.54 6.49 10.91
N LEU A 69 3.99 5.43 10.24
CA LEU A 69 5.40 5.25 9.92
C LEU A 69 5.89 6.37 9.03
N THR A 70 7.01 7.00 9.41
CA THR A 70 7.67 8.00 8.57
C THR A 70 9.01 7.48 8.10
N GLY A 71 9.53 8.07 7.02
CA GLY A 71 10.81 7.66 6.47
C GLY A 71 11.98 7.98 7.39
N ARG A 72 13.02 7.17 7.32
CA ARG A 72 14.25 7.39 8.08
C ARG A 72 14.99 8.62 7.60
N VAL A 73 15.10 8.76 6.28
CA VAL A 73 15.83 9.86 5.65
C VAL A 73 14.90 11.05 5.44
N ASN A 74 13.70 10.80 4.92
CA ASN A 74 12.74 11.86 4.66
C ASN A 74 11.49 11.62 5.49
N LYS A 75 11.28 12.48 6.50
CA LYS A 75 10.13 12.37 7.40
C LYS A 75 8.81 12.67 6.72
N SER A 76 8.85 13.22 5.51
CA SER A 76 7.62 13.44 4.74
C SER A 76 7.11 12.18 4.05
N ASP A 77 7.92 11.14 3.97
CA ASP A 77 7.48 9.86 3.41
C ASP A 77 6.69 9.10 4.48
N VAL A 78 5.45 8.70 4.17
CA VAL A 78 4.58 8.14 5.19
C VAL A 78 3.93 6.83 4.75
N GLY A 79 3.73 5.96 5.72
CA GLY A 79 2.92 4.77 5.59
C GLY A 79 3.57 3.63 4.84
N VAL A 80 2.76 2.63 4.54
CA VAL A 80 3.23 1.36 3.97
C VAL A 80 3.93 1.54 2.62
N MET A 81 3.50 2.52 1.83
CA MET A 81 4.10 2.79 0.52
C MET A 81 5.06 3.99 0.55
N GLN A 82 5.28 4.58 1.72
CA GLN A 82 6.18 5.72 1.89
C GLN A 82 5.90 6.84 0.88
N ILE A 83 4.64 7.27 0.84
CA ILE A 83 4.20 8.36 -0.03
C ILE A 83 4.66 9.68 0.54
N ASN A 84 5.28 10.50 -0.29
CA ASN A 84 5.81 11.79 0.16
C ASN A 84 4.69 12.82 0.30
N LYS A 85 4.41 13.22 1.55
CA LYS A 85 3.33 14.17 1.85
C LYS A 85 3.60 15.56 1.28
N TYR A 86 4.85 15.97 1.21
CA TYR A 86 5.18 17.29 0.68
C TYR A 86 4.65 17.45 -0.74
N TYR A 87 4.79 16.40 -1.56
CA TYR A 87 4.34 16.48 -2.95
C TYR A 87 2.92 16.01 -3.18
N HIS A 88 2.39 15.15 -2.32
CA HIS A 88 1.17 14.42 -2.62
C HIS A 88 -0.01 14.65 -1.69
N LEU A 89 0.20 15.27 -0.51
CA LEU A 89 -0.87 15.36 0.48
C LEU A 89 -2.12 16.05 -0.07
N GLU A 90 -1.94 17.21 -0.69
CA GLU A 90 -3.07 17.98 -1.21
C GLU A 90 -3.83 17.20 -2.27
N ARG A 91 -3.10 16.59 -3.19
CA ARG A 91 -3.74 15.81 -4.25
C ARG A 91 -4.47 14.59 -3.72
N ALA A 92 -3.86 13.92 -2.73
CA ALA A 92 -4.49 12.76 -2.10
C ALA A 92 -5.79 13.16 -1.41
N GLU A 93 -5.75 14.23 -0.62
CA GLU A 93 -6.95 14.70 0.08
C GLU A 93 -8.06 15.12 -0.88
N LYS A 94 -7.73 15.85 -1.93
CA LYS A 94 -8.71 16.25 -2.94
C LYS A 94 -9.33 15.05 -3.64
N SER A 95 -8.59 13.96 -3.76
CA SER A 95 -9.08 12.74 -4.39
C SER A 95 -9.76 11.78 -3.40
N GLY A 96 -9.83 12.17 -2.12
CA GLY A 96 -10.51 11.36 -1.11
C GLY A 96 -9.66 10.26 -0.49
N PHE A 97 -8.34 10.34 -0.58
CA PHE A 97 -7.44 9.36 0.01
C PHE A 97 -6.76 9.91 1.25
N ASP A 98 -6.82 9.16 2.34
CA ASP A 98 -6.10 9.50 3.56
C ASP A 98 -4.79 8.71 3.61
N LEU A 99 -3.67 9.40 3.43
CA LEU A 99 -2.36 8.76 3.42
C LEU A 99 -1.97 8.17 4.77
N ASN A 100 -2.65 8.59 5.83
CA ASN A 100 -2.38 8.10 7.19
C ASN A 100 -3.02 6.74 7.46
N THR A 101 -3.92 6.28 6.60
CA THR A 101 -4.54 4.97 6.73
C THR A 101 -3.89 4.00 5.75
N ILE A 102 -3.88 2.71 6.10
CA ILE A 102 -3.27 1.73 5.20
C ILE A 102 -4.02 1.67 3.87
N VAL A 103 -5.34 1.68 3.91
CA VAL A 103 -6.14 1.62 2.67
C VAL A 103 -5.93 2.86 1.83
N GLY A 104 -5.97 4.04 2.42
CA GLY A 104 -5.74 5.29 1.69
C GLY A 104 -4.34 5.39 1.11
N ASN A 105 -3.35 4.96 1.87
CA ASN A 105 -1.96 4.95 1.43
C ASN A 105 -1.78 4.04 0.21
N MET A 106 -2.29 2.82 0.28
CA MET A 106 -2.19 1.86 -0.82
C MET A 106 -3.03 2.28 -2.03
N ALA A 107 -4.22 2.80 -1.80
CA ALA A 107 -5.08 3.24 -2.90
C ALA A 107 -4.45 4.39 -3.67
N TYR A 108 -3.86 5.35 -2.95
CA TYR A 108 -3.16 6.44 -3.60
C TYR A 108 -1.92 5.94 -4.35
N ALA A 109 -1.17 5.00 -3.77
CA ALA A 109 -0.03 4.39 -4.44
C ALA A 109 -0.44 3.72 -5.75
N LYS A 110 -1.56 3.03 -5.76
CA LYS A 110 -2.08 2.40 -6.97
C LYS A 110 -2.39 3.44 -8.04
N LYS A 111 -2.97 4.57 -7.63
CA LYS A 111 -3.25 5.67 -8.54
C LYS A 111 -1.96 6.24 -9.13
N LEU A 112 -0.94 6.46 -8.30
CA LEU A 112 0.37 6.91 -8.77
C LEU A 112 0.98 5.92 -9.75
N TYR A 113 0.91 4.66 -9.43
CA TYR A 113 1.49 3.61 -10.28
C TYR A 113 0.85 3.62 -11.67
N LYS A 114 -0.46 3.80 -11.73
CA LYS A 114 -1.16 3.85 -13.02
C LYS A 114 -0.71 5.00 -13.90
N SER A 115 -0.35 6.13 -13.30
CA SER A 115 0.05 7.31 -14.05
C SER A 115 1.56 7.43 -14.25
N GLU A 116 2.37 6.93 -13.32
CA GLU A 116 3.81 7.16 -13.32
C GLU A 116 4.66 5.88 -13.26
N GLY A 117 4.02 4.71 -13.18
CA GLY A 117 4.75 3.47 -13.02
C GLY A 117 5.46 3.42 -11.68
N THR A 118 6.68 2.91 -11.68
CA THR A 118 7.46 2.76 -10.45
C THR A 118 8.31 3.98 -10.10
N LYS A 119 8.25 5.03 -10.90
CA LYS A 119 9.07 6.23 -10.69
C LYS A 119 9.00 6.80 -9.28
N PRO A 120 7.83 6.89 -8.64
CA PRO A 120 7.78 7.44 -7.28
C PRO A 120 8.67 6.71 -6.28
N TRP A 121 9.03 5.47 -6.57
CA TRP A 121 9.81 4.63 -5.66
C TRP A 121 11.21 4.33 -6.19
N ASN A 122 11.72 5.12 -7.13
CA ASN A 122 13.03 4.89 -7.73
C ASN A 122 14.17 4.83 -6.71
N ALA A 123 14.06 5.56 -5.61
CA ALA A 123 15.12 5.58 -4.60
C ALA A 123 15.37 4.19 -3.99
N SER A 124 14.35 3.33 -3.93
CA SER A 124 14.48 1.98 -3.40
C SER A 124 14.60 0.91 -4.49
N SER A 125 14.81 1.31 -5.73
CA SER A 125 14.78 0.39 -6.88
C SER A 125 15.78 -0.77 -6.77
N LYS A 126 16.91 -0.59 -6.11
CA LYS A 126 17.86 -1.69 -5.91
C LYS A 126 17.22 -2.86 -5.16
N CYS A 127 16.28 -2.57 -4.26
CA CYS A 127 15.60 -3.60 -3.48
C CYS A 127 14.56 -4.36 -4.32
N TRP A 128 13.72 -3.66 -5.09
CA TRP A 128 12.59 -4.31 -5.75
C TRP A 128 12.78 -4.60 -7.24
N ARG A 129 13.82 -4.05 -7.88
CA ARG A 129 14.03 -4.19 -9.33
C ARG A 129 14.06 -5.64 -9.81
N LYS A 130 14.64 -6.53 -9.02
CA LYS A 130 14.72 -7.95 -9.37
C LYS A 130 13.33 -8.59 -9.53
N PHE A 131 12.34 -8.12 -8.79
CA PHE A 131 10.98 -8.65 -8.90
C PHE A 131 10.29 -8.18 -10.16
N ALA A 132 10.53 -6.93 -10.57
CA ALA A 132 10.00 -6.40 -11.83
C ALA A 132 10.55 -7.20 -13.02
N ASN A 133 11.84 -7.54 -12.99
CA ASN A 133 12.47 -8.34 -14.05
C ASN A 133 11.86 -9.74 -14.13
N ARG A 134 11.57 -10.35 -12.99
CA ARG A 134 10.93 -11.68 -12.95
C ARG A 134 9.54 -11.67 -13.57
N GLU A 135 8.76 -10.64 -13.30
CA GLU A 135 7.43 -10.51 -13.90
C GLU A 135 7.52 -10.39 -15.40
N ASN A 136 8.47 -9.60 -15.91
CA ASN A 136 8.68 -9.45 -17.34
C ASN A 136 9.12 -10.76 -17.98
N GLU A 137 10.00 -11.50 -17.35
CA GLU A 137 10.43 -12.81 -17.84
C GLU A 137 9.27 -13.79 -17.93
N THR A 138 8.41 -13.81 -16.92
CA THR A 138 7.23 -14.68 -16.92
C THR A 138 6.27 -14.32 -18.05
N LEU A 139 6.03 -13.03 -18.26
CA LEU A 139 5.17 -12.57 -19.35
C LEU A 139 5.75 -12.93 -20.71
N ASP A 140 7.05 -12.83 -20.90
CA ASP A 140 7.70 -13.19 -22.16
C ASP A 140 7.58 -14.68 -22.44
N ILE A 141 7.65 -15.52 -21.42
CA ILE A 141 7.51 -16.97 -21.57
C ILE A 141 6.07 -17.34 -21.94
N GLU A 142 5.11 -16.65 -21.39
CA GLU A 142 3.69 -16.95 -21.64
C GLU A 142 3.20 -16.42 -22.98
N SER A 143 3.88 -15.46 -23.54
CA SER A 143 3.52 -14.92 -24.85
C SER A 143 4.20 -15.71 -25.95
#